data_75ee5784fc73fc817217b5655f72a769
#
_entry.id   75ee5784fc73fc817217b5655f72a769
#
_cell.length_a   1.000
_cell.length_b   1.000
_cell.length_c   1.000
_cell.angle_alpha   90.00
_cell.angle_beta   90.00
_cell.angle_gamma   90.00
#
_symmetry.space_group_name_H-M   'P 1'
#
loop_
_entity.id
_entity.type
_entity.pdbx_description
1 polymer ?
#
loop_
_entity_poly.entity_id
_entity_poly.type
_entity_poly.pdbx_seq_one_letter_code
_entity_poly.pdbx_strand_id
1 'polypeptide(L)'
;MNRSPHVPPPRASKEPTLPRSRSRDPVHSLDRLNAATAEAAEEALLACCGSRRWARLITGHRPYPDLDALLAAGDEASYDLTTADLDEALADESMVGHPLPAADSLGTLAAHTALRAAHAEYERQFGHAFVICLDGLGPDAMLDRLLTGIRTRLGNEREVERANTAEELRRIARGRLARLARGREVCRDSCDSGPPDRPYVPL
;
A
#
# COMPACT_ATOMS: atom_id res chain seq x y z
N MET A 1 -76.37 12.77 26.70
CA MET A 1 -75.66 11.58 26.28
C MET A 1 -74.85 11.94 25.04
N ASN A 2 -73.60 12.36 25.27
CA ASN A 2 -72.71 12.82 24.20
C ASN A 2 -71.55 11.86 24.06
N ARG A 3 -71.50 11.10 22.94
CA ARG A 3 -70.41 10.19 22.63
C ARG A 3 -69.39 10.91 21.78
N SER A 4 -68.21 11.16 22.33
CA SER A 4 -67.04 11.62 21.60
C SER A 4 -66.50 10.55 20.64
N PRO A 5 -66.05 10.86 19.41
CA PRO A 5 -65.47 9.89 18.50
C PRO A 5 -64.03 9.55 18.92
N HIS A 6 -63.74 8.28 18.98
CA HIS A 6 -62.40 7.71 19.25
C HIS A 6 -61.54 7.84 17.99
N VAL A 7 -60.46 8.63 18.05
CA VAL A 7 -59.45 8.76 16.98
C VAL A 7 -58.38 7.71 17.27
N PRO A 8 -58.05 6.79 16.31
CA PRO A 8 -56.98 5.84 16.49
C PRO A 8 -55.59 6.54 16.35
N PRO A 9 -54.54 6.02 17.06
CA PRO A 9 -53.20 6.61 17.00
C PRO A 9 -52.57 6.38 15.62
N PRO A 10 -51.66 7.27 15.16
CA PRO A 10 -50.97 7.15 13.87
C PRO A 10 -50.04 5.91 13.86
N ARG A 11 -50.10 5.19 12.75
CA ARG A 11 -49.20 4.07 12.50
C ARG A 11 -47.74 4.57 12.42
N ALA A 12 -46.87 4.00 13.24
CA ALA A 12 -45.43 4.20 13.17
C ALA A 12 -44.92 3.79 11.79
N SER A 13 -44.43 4.77 11.04
CA SER A 13 -43.70 4.53 9.77
C SER A 13 -42.41 3.81 10.11
N LYS A 14 -42.25 2.59 9.56
CA LYS A 14 -40.96 1.89 9.59
C LYS A 14 -40.00 2.66 8.72
N GLU A 15 -39.03 3.33 9.34
CA GLU A 15 -37.88 3.85 8.63
C GLU A 15 -37.13 2.72 7.90
N PRO A 16 -36.73 2.92 6.63
CA PRO A 16 -35.91 1.93 5.94
C PRO A 16 -34.55 1.89 6.62
N THR A 17 -34.25 0.78 7.29
CA THR A 17 -32.93 0.49 7.83
C THR A 17 -31.95 0.43 6.65
N LEU A 18 -31.13 1.47 6.49
CA LEU A 18 -29.99 1.45 5.56
C LEU A 18 -29.10 0.24 5.88
N PRO A 19 -28.64 -0.51 4.87
CA PRO A 19 -27.75 -1.62 5.10
C PRO A 19 -26.47 -1.07 5.76
N ARG A 20 -26.21 -1.55 6.99
CA ARG A 20 -24.94 -1.27 7.68
C ARG A 20 -23.81 -1.66 6.75
N SER A 21 -22.92 -0.71 6.47
CA SER A 21 -21.65 -0.96 5.79
C SER A 21 -21.03 -2.21 6.41
N ARG A 22 -20.88 -3.27 5.62
CA ARG A 22 -20.20 -4.47 6.09
C ARG A 22 -18.81 -4.05 6.50
N SER A 23 -18.54 -4.10 7.81
CA SER A 23 -17.19 -4.00 8.34
C SER A 23 -16.35 -5.01 7.55
N ARG A 24 -15.29 -4.55 6.89
CA ARG A 24 -14.36 -5.43 6.17
C ARG A 24 -13.55 -6.17 7.24
N ASP A 25 -14.03 -7.32 7.68
CA ASP A 25 -13.31 -8.20 8.57
C ASP A 25 -12.05 -8.72 7.85
N PRO A 26 -10.88 -8.69 8.51
CA PRO A 26 -9.60 -9.10 7.90
C PRO A 26 -9.63 -10.57 7.44
N VAL A 27 -10.41 -11.42 8.09
CA VAL A 27 -10.60 -12.82 7.72
C VAL A 27 -11.19 -12.96 6.31
N HIS A 28 -12.20 -12.13 5.96
CA HIS A 28 -12.83 -12.19 4.64
C HIS A 28 -11.92 -11.78 3.46
N SER A 29 -10.79 -11.11 3.71
CA SER A 29 -9.87 -10.72 2.64
C SER A 29 -8.87 -11.80 2.29
N LEU A 30 -8.33 -12.50 3.29
CA LEU A 30 -7.51 -13.69 3.05
C LEU A 30 -8.32 -14.79 2.37
N ASP A 31 -9.57 -15.02 2.83
CA ASP A 31 -10.48 -15.98 2.20
C ASP A 31 -10.76 -15.66 0.74
N ARG A 32 -10.90 -14.36 0.41
CA ARG A 32 -11.05 -13.92 -1.00
C ARG A 32 -9.81 -14.21 -1.83
N LEU A 33 -8.61 -13.97 -1.31
CA LEU A 33 -7.37 -14.33 -1.99
C LEU A 33 -7.29 -15.84 -2.21
N ASN A 34 -7.64 -16.62 -1.19
CA ASN A 34 -7.64 -18.08 -1.26
C ASN A 34 -8.65 -18.64 -2.29
N ALA A 35 -9.83 -18.03 -2.40
CA ALA A 35 -10.90 -18.44 -3.29
C ALA A 35 -10.83 -17.84 -4.71
N ALA A 36 -9.93 -16.87 -4.94
CA ALA A 36 -9.78 -16.22 -6.25
C ALA A 36 -9.27 -17.20 -7.31
N THR A 37 -9.59 -16.94 -8.59
CA THR A 37 -8.92 -17.66 -9.70
C THR A 37 -7.41 -17.40 -9.65
N ALA A 38 -6.61 -18.21 -10.32
CA ALA A 38 -5.17 -18.03 -10.35
C ALA A 38 -4.80 -16.64 -10.92
N GLU A 39 -5.43 -16.27 -12.02
CA GLU A 39 -5.20 -14.98 -12.69
C GLU A 39 -5.55 -13.78 -11.80
N ALA A 40 -6.71 -13.83 -11.12
CA ALA A 40 -7.13 -12.74 -10.24
C ALA A 40 -6.24 -12.63 -8.98
N ALA A 41 -5.73 -13.76 -8.49
CA ALA A 41 -4.79 -13.76 -7.37
C ALA A 41 -3.42 -13.22 -7.81
N GLU A 42 -2.89 -13.65 -8.96
CA GLU A 42 -1.65 -13.13 -9.51
C GLU A 42 -1.71 -11.62 -9.74
N GLU A 43 -2.81 -11.11 -10.32
CA GLU A 43 -3.01 -9.67 -10.52
C GLU A 43 -2.98 -8.89 -9.19
N ALA A 44 -3.68 -9.39 -8.17
CA ALA A 44 -3.68 -8.78 -6.83
C ALA A 44 -2.29 -8.83 -6.18
N LEU A 45 -1.54 -9.90 -6.37
CA LEU A 45 -0.20 -10.08 -5.84
C LEU A 45 0.86 -9.25 -6.58
N LEU A 46 0.71 -9.07 -7.90
CA LEU A 46 1.56 -8.15 -8.68
C LEU A 46 1.44 -6.71 -8.18
N ALA A 47 0.29 -6.31 -7.62
CA ALA A 47 0.17 -5.02 -6.96
C ALA A 47 1.00 -4.92 -5.67
N CYS A 48 1.40 -6.02 -5.07
CA CYS A 48 2.26 -6.03 -3.87
C CYS A 48 3.74 -6.01 -4.23
N CYS A 49 4.13 -6.80 -5.23
CA CYS A 49 5.49 -6.89 -5.77
C CYS A 49 5.39 -7.12 -7.28
N GLY A 50 6.01 -6.26 -8.08
CA GLY A 50 5.92 -6.27 -9.54
C GLY A 50 6.55 -7.50 -10.23
N SER A 51 7.00 -8.51 -9.49
CA SER A 51 7.57 -9.74 -10.03
C SER A 51 6.50 -10.81 -10.28
N ARG A 52 6.38 -11.24 -11.52
CA ARG A 52 5.49 -12.36 -11.90
C ARG A 52 5.88 -13.68 -11.24
N ARG A 53 7.19 -13.91 -11.07
CA ARG A 53 7.66 -15.12 -10.39
C ARG A 53 7.19 -15.15 -8.95
N TRP A 54 7.34 -14.04 -8.22
CA TRP A 54 6.85 -13.89 -6.84
C TRP A 54 5.34 -14.14 -6.73
N ALA A 55 4.56 -13.51 -7.59
CA ALA A 55 3.12 -13.67 -7.60
C ALA A 55 2.68 -15.12 -7.86
N ARG A 56 3.32 -15.81 -8.81
CA ARG A 56 3.05 -17.24 -9.12
C ARG A 56 3.41 -18.17 -7.97
N LEU A 57 4.55 -17.96 -7.32
CA LEU A 57 4.96 -18.78 -6.18
C LEU A 57 3.90 -18.71 -5.07
N ILE A 58 3.45 -17.51 -4.71
CA ILE A 58 2.42 -17.35 -3.69
C ILE A 58 1.06 -17.90 -4.15
N THR A 59 0.67 -17.66 -5.40
CA THR A 59 -0.58 -18.18 -5.94
C THR A 59 -0.63 -19.71 -5.91
N GLY A 60 0.49 -20.36 -6.20
CA GLY A 60 0.59 -21.83 -6.25
C GLY A 60 0.51 -22.53 -4.91
N HIS A 61 0.78 -21.83 -3.82
CA HIS A 61 0.75 -22.42 -2.46
C HIS A 61 -0.56 -22.16 -1.70
N ARG A 62 -1.56 -21.55 -2.35
CA ARG A 62 -2.89 -21.38 -1.75
C ARG A 62 -3.61 -22.73 -1.60
N PRO A 63 -4.50 -22.87 -0.58
CA PRO A 63 -4.96 -21.86 0.37
C PRO A 63 -4.03 -21.68 1.58
N TYR A 64 -3.91 -20.44 2.08
CA TYR A 64 -3.19 -20.12 3.30
C TYR A 64 -4.11 -20.19 4.52
N PRO A 65 -3.72 -20.86 5.62
CA PRO A 65 -4.55 -21.01 6.80
C PRO A 65 -4.73 -19.68 7.57
N ASP A 66 -3.71 -18.81 7.53
CA ASP A 66 -3.71 -17.54 8.25
C ASP A 66 -2.76 -16.52 7.57
N LEU A 67 -2.76 -15.31 8.12
CA LEU A 67 -1.93 -14.21 7.63
C LEU A 67 -0.43 -14.51 7.77
N ASP A 68 -0.03 -15.17 8.85
CA ASP A 68 1.39 -15.42 9.12
C ASP A 68 1.96 -16.42 8.12
N ALA A 69 1.20 -17.46 7.75
CA ALA A 69 1.56 -18.39 6.70
C ALA A 69 1.70 -17.70 5.32
N LEU A 70 0.78 -16.79 4.99
CA LEU A 70 0.85 -16.00 3.76
C LEU A 70 2.09 -15.09 3.75
N LEU A 71 2.38 -14.41 4.86
CA LEU A 71 3.54 -13.52 4.95
C LEU A 71 4.86 -14.29 4.92
N ALA A 72 4.92 -15.47 5.53
CA ALA A 72 6.09 -16.35 5.46
C ALA A 72 6.36 -16.80 4.01
N ALA A 73 5.31 -17.22 3.30
CA ALA A 73 5.43 -17.58 1.89
C ALA A 73 5.87 -16.39 1.02
N GLY A 74 5.40 -15.17 1.32
CA GLY A 74 5.84 -13.96 0.66
C GLY A 74 7.32 -13.63 0.87
N ASP A 75 7.81 -13.83 2.09
CA ASP A 75 9.23 -13.67 2.42
C ASP A 75 10.08 -14.72 1.69
N GLU A 76 9.69 -15.99 1.74
CA GLU A 76 10.39 -17.09 1.06
C GLU A 76 10.45 -16.85 -0.46
N ALA A 77 9.32 -16.51 -1.08
CA ALA A 77 9.27 -16.16 -2.50
C ALA A 77 10.19 -14.98 -2.86
N SER A 78 10.42 -14.05 -1.94
CA SER A 78 11.30 -12.91 -2.17
C SER A 78 12.78 -13.30 -2.15
N TYR A 79 13.18 -14.29 -1.36
CA TYR A 79 14.54 -14.83 -1.36
C TYR A 79 14.84 -15.68 -2.60
N ASP A 80 13.81 -16.24 -3.24
CA ASP A 80 13.92 -17.04 -4.46
C ASP A 80 13.99 -16.21 -5.75
N LEU A 81 13.91 -14.88 -5.66
CA LEU A 81 13.98 -13.99 -6.82
C LEU A 81 15.37 -13.98 -7.42
N THR A 82 15.42 -14.21 -8.72
CA THR A 82 16.64 -13.99 -9.50
C THR A 82 16.89 -12.49 -9.71
N THR A 83 18.07 -12.16 -10.21
CA THR A 83 18.39 -10.78 -10.61
C THR A 83 17.37 -10.19 -11.58
N ALA A 84 16.94 -10.99 -12.59
CA ALA A 84 15.96 -10.54 -13.57
C ALA A 84 14.56 -10.33 -12.97
N ASP A 85 14.16 -11.18 -12.02
CA ASP A 85 12.89 -11.03 -11.30
C ASP A 85 12.90 -9.78 -10.41
N LEU A 86 14.05 -9.46 -9.80
CA LEU A 86 14.23 -8.23 -9.02
C LEU A 86 14.18 -7.00 -9.92
N ASP A 87 14.83 -7.03 -11.07
CA ASP A 87 14.81 -5.95 -12.05
C ASP A 87 13.37 -5.73 -12.59
N GLU A 88 12.60 -6.80 -12.84
CA GLU A 88 11.17 -6.73 -13.18
C GLU A 88 10.37 -6.03 -12.09
N ALA A 89 10.54 -6.43 -10.83
CA ALA A 89 9.83 -5.83 -9.70
C ALA A 89 10.17 -4.35 -9.52
N LEU A 90 11.45 -3.97 -9.69
CA LEU A 90 11.92 -2.60 -9.56
C LEU A 90 11.45 -1.68 -10.69
N ALA A 91 11.21 -2.22 -11.90
CA ALA A 91 10.67 -1.47 -13.02
C ALA A 91 9.24 -0.94 -12.74
N ASP A 92 8.49 -1.64 -11.91
CA ASP A 92 7.14 -1.23 -11.46
C ASP A 92 7.17 -0.26 -10.26
N GLU A 93 8.33 -0.14 -9.58
CA GLU A 93 8.49 0.79 -8.47
C GLU A 93 8.87 2.17 -9.00
N SER A 94 7.95 3.13 -8.90
CA SER A 94 8.26 4.50 -9.25
C SER A 94 8.49 5.33 -7.99
N MET A 95 9.34 6.34 -8.14
CA MET A 95 9.60 7.34 -7.11
C MET A 95 8.38 8.17 -6.71
N VAL A 96 7.39 8.24 -7.60
CA VAL A 96 6.20 9.08 -7.45
C VAL A 96 5.25 8.54 -6.37
N GLY A 97 5.39 7.26 -5.99
CA GLY A 97 4.52 6.60 -5.01
C GLY A 97 4.84 6.86 -3.54
N HIS A 98 5.86 7.63 -3.20
CA HIS A 98 6.09 8.03 -1.82
C HIS A 98 5.42 9.38 -1.56
N PRO A 99 4.32 9.45 -0.79
CA PRO A 99 3.71 10.71 -0.41
C PRO A 99 4.72 11.49 0.45
N LEU A 100 5.43 12.41 -0.17
CA LEU A 100 6.25 13.35 0.57
C LEU A 100 5.31 14.31 1.33
N PRO A 101 5.62 14.68 2.57
CA PRO A 101 4.87 15.71 3.29
C PRO A 101 4.75 16.96 2.43
N ALA A 102 3.59 17.63 2.48
CA ALA A 102 3.39 18.86 1.72
C ALA A 102 4.51 19.86 1.98
N ALA A 103 4.97 20.55 0.93
CA ALA A 103 6.07 21.49 1.02
C ALA A 103 5.59 22.84 1.55
N ASP A 104 5.18 22.88 2.82
CA ASP A 104 4.58 24.08 3.45
C ASP A 104 5.62 25.11 3.91
N SER A 105 6.91 24.81 3.75
CA SER A 105 8.02 25.71 4.12
C SER A 105 9.17 25.69 3.11
N LEU A 106 9.96 26.76 3.09
CA LEU A 106 11.19 26.83 2.26
C LEU A 106 12.17 25.70 2.57
N GLY A 107 12.29 25.30 3.83
CA GLY A 107 13.12 24.17 4.25
C GLY A 107 12.66 22.83 3.66
N THR A 108 11.35 22.60 3.66
CA THR A 108 10.74 21.40 3.07
C THR A 108 10.92 21.39 1.54
N LEU A 109 10.77 22.54 0.86
CA LEU A 109 10.99 22.66 -0.59
C LEU A 109 12.46 22.36 -0.95
N ALA A 110 13.42 22.88 -0.18
CA ALA A 110 14.83 22.60 -0.38
C ALA A 110 15.14 21.11 -0.17
N ALA A 111 14.55 20.48 0.85
CA ALA A 111 14.71 19.05 1.12
C ALA A 111 14.13 18.20 -0.01
N HIS A 112 12.96 18.55 -0.54
CA HIS A 112 12.36 17.87 -1.70
C HIS A 112 13.23 18.01 -2.96
N THR A 113 13.80 19.18 -3.18
CA THR A 113 14.71 19.42 -4.33
C THR A 113 15.97 18.57 -4.19
N ALA A 114 16.57 18.55 -2.99
CA ALA A 114 17.73 17.72 -2.70
C ALA A 114 17.43 16.23 -2.85
N LEU A 115 16.26 15.78 -2.39
CA LEU A 115 15.83 14.42 -2.53
C LEU A 115 15.68 14.01 -4.00
N ARG A 116 15.03 14.83 -4.84
CA ARG A 116 14.91 14.56 -6.28
C ARG A 116 16.27 14.46 -6.97
N ALA A 117 17.21 15.35 -6.63
CA ALA A 117 18.55 15.31 -7.17
C ALA A 117 19.30 14.02 -6.75
N ALA A 118 19.16 13.63 -5.47
CA ALA A 118 19.78 12.40 -4.96
C ALA A 118 19.20 11.14 -5.61
N HIS A 119 17.92 11.13 -5.90
CA HIS A 119 17.27 10.03 -6.61
C HIS A 119 17.75 9.92 -8.07
N ALA A 120 17.79 11.03 -8.80
CA ALA A 120 18.33 11.03 -10.17
C ALA A 120 19.79 10.53 -10.21
N GLU A 121 20.58 10.89 -9.21
CA GLU A 121 21.95 10.39 -9.06
C GLU A 121 21.98 8.89 -8.77
N TYR A 122 21.09 8.41 -7.88
CA TYR A 122 20.98 7.01 -7.53
C TYR A 122 20.60 6.15 -8.76
N GLU A 123 19.57 6.56 -9.51
CA GLU A 123 19.13 5.87 -10.72
C GLU A 123 20.25 5.84 -11.79
N ARG A 124 20.98 6.95 -11.92
CA ARG A 124 22.12 7.01 -12.85
C ARG A 124 23.24 6.06 -12.45
N GLN A 125 23.51 5.90 -11.14
CA GLN A 125 24.58 5.06 -10.61
C GLN A 125 24.23 3.57 -10.64
N PHE A 126 23.02 3.21 -10.24
CA PHE A 126 22.61 1.82 -10.01
C PHE A 126 21.71 1.26 -11.12
N GLY A 127 21.07 2.13 -11.92
CA GLY A 127 20.24 1.74 -13.06
C GLY A 127 18.81 1.32 -12.71
N HIS A 128 18.37 1.55 -11.48
CA HIS A 128 17.01 1.26 -11.00
C HIS A 128 16.54 2.29 -9.98
N ALA A 129 15.22 2.32 -9.71
CA ALA A 129 14.63 3.21 -8.72
C ALA A 129 15.16 2.93 -7.31
N PHE A 130 15.30 4.00 -6.52
CA PHE A 130 15.60 3.88 -5.09
C PHE A 130 14.35 3.44 -4.35
N VAL A 131 14.40 2.32 -3.66
CA VAL A 131 13.32 1.79 -2.83
C VAL A 131 13.76 1.68 -1.37
N ILE A 132 12.86 2.06 -0.46
CA ILE A 132 13.08 1.97 0.98
C ILE A 132 11.72 1.80 1.68
N CYS A 133 11.66 0.91 2.65
CA CYS A 133 10.45 0.70 3.42
C CYS A 133 10.23 1.84 4.42
N LEU A 134 9.06 2.45 4.36
CA LEU A 134 8.62 3.54 5.24
C LEU A 134 7.45 3.13 6.14
N ASP A 135 7.06 1.86 6.12
CA ASP A 135 5.94 1.35 6.90
C ASP A 135 6.15 1.62 8.40
N GLY A 136 5.12 2.16 9.04
CA GLY A 136 5.13 2.47 10.48
C GLY A 136 5.82 3.80 10.87
N LEU A 137 6.35 4.55 9.91
CA LEU A 137 6.94 5.86 10.17
C LEU A 137 5.90 6.99 10.06
N GLY A 138 6.03 8.00 10.92
CA GLY A 138 5.29 9.24 10.79
C GLY A 138 5.89 10.15 9.69
N PRO A 139 5.13 11.17 9.22
CA PRO A 139 5.55 12.03 8.10
C PRO A 139 6.93 12.66 8.27
N ASP A 140 7.25 13.16 9.45
CA ASP A 140 8.55 13.81 9.74
C ASP A 140 9.71 12.81 9.66
N ALA A 141 9.50 11.60 10.21
CA ALA A 141 10.49 10.53 10.18
C ALA A 141 10.70 9.95 8.77
N MET A 142 9.67 10.00 7.90
CA MET A 142 9.77 9.51 6.52
C MET A 142 10.81 10.31 5.72
N LEU A 143 10.77 11.64 5.77
CA LEU A 143 11.69 12.48 5.01
C LEU A 143 13.13 12.29 5.48
N ASP A 144 13.36 12.23 6.79
CA ASP A 144 14.69 11.97 7.35
C ASP A 144 15.20 10.57 6.94
N ARG A 145 14.35 9.55 7.03
CA ARG A 145 14.68 8.18 6.59
C ARG A 145 15.04 8.11 5.11
N LEU A 146 14.29 8.82 4.24
CA LEU A 146 14.58 8.91 2.81
C LEU A 146 15.93 9.58 2.54
N LEU A 147 16.15 10.77 3.10
CA LEU A 147 17.38 11.54 2.87
C LEU A 147 18.63 10.82 3.42
N THR A 148 18.53 10.27 4.62
CA THR A 148 19.63 9.54 5.23
C THR A 148 19.89 8.23 4.48
N GLY A 149 18.83 7.49 4.15
CA GLY A 149 18.92 6.24 3.42
C GLY A 149 19.59 6.39 2.06
N ILE A 150 19.13 7.35 1.25
CA ILE A 150 19.69 7.54 -0.10
C ILE A 150 21.15 8.00 -0.07
N ARG A 151 21.51 8.90 0.86
CA ARG A 151 22.90 9.35 1.01
C ARG A 151 23.83 8.21 1.38
N THR A 152 23.41 7.39 2.33
CA THR A 152 24.20 6.21 2.77
C THR A 152 24.37 5.23 1.62
N ARG A 153 23.29 4.94 0.89
CA ARG A 153 23.27 3.91 -0.15
C ARG A 153 23.97 4.33 -1.45
N LEU A 154 24.06 5.63 -1.74
CA LEU A 154 24.90 6.15 -2.84
C LEU A 154 26.39 5.81 -2.68
N GLY A 155 26.85 5.56 -1.46
CA GLY A 155 28.24 5.13 -1.18
C GLY A 155 28.48 3.62 -1.30
N ASN A 156 27.45 2.83 -1.59
CA ASN A 156 27.57 1.37 -1.63
C ASN A 156 28.20 0.88 -2.94
N GLU A 157 28.90 -0.25 -2.85
CA GLU A 157 29.23 -1.06 -4.00
C GLU A 157 27.95 -1.66 -4.62
N ARG A 158 27.95 -1.89 -5.96
CA ARG A 158 26.74 -2.35 -6.70
C ARG A 158 26.12 -3.62 -6.13
N GLU A 159 26.94 -4.58 -5.71
CA GLU A 159 26.47 -5.86 -5.18
C GLU A 159 25.83 -5.71 -3.81
N VAL A 160 26.44 -4.91 -2.94
CA VAL A 160 25.90 -4.55 -1.63
C VAL A 160 24.59 -3.79 -1.78
N GLU A 161 24.53 -2.86 -2.74
CA GLU A 161 23.33 -2.08 -3.00
C GLU A 161 22.19 -2.94 -3.53
N ARG A 162 22.48 -3.88 -4.41
CA ARG A 162 21.49 -4.84 -4.91
C ARG A 162 20.89 -5.69 -3.79
N ALA A 163 21.70 -6.16 -2.85
CA ALA A 163 21.22 -6.91 -1.68
C ALA A 163 20.35 -6.04 -0.77
N ASN A 164 20.74 -4.79 -0.52
CA ASN A 164 19.95 -3.83 0.25
C ASN A 164 18.60 -3.53 -0.44
N THR A 165 18.62 -3.35 -1.75
CA THR A 165 17.42 -3.10 -2.56
C THR A 165 16.44 -4.27 -2.49
N ALA A 166 16.94 -5.51 -2.61
CA ALA A 166 16.13 -6.72 -2.49
C ALA A 166 15.48 -6.82 -1.10
N GLU A 167 16.22 -6.53 -0.04
CA GLU A 167 15.70 -6.57 1.33
C GLU A 167 14.65 -5.47 1.59
N GLU A 168 14.86 -4.25 1.08
CA GLU A 168 13.87 -3.18 1.21
C GLU A 168 12.61 -3.50 0.40
N LEU A 169 12.75 -4.04 -0.82
CA LEU A 169 11.61 -4.47 -1.64
C LEU A 169 10.82 -5.59 -0.95
N ARG A 170 11.50 -6.57 -0.33
CA ARG A 170 10.86 -7.63 0.46
C ARG A 170 10.00 -7.04 1.59
N ARG A 171 10.53 -6.06 2.33
CA ARG A 171 9.78 -5.38 3.40
C ARG A 171 8.56 -4.64 2.88
N ILE A 172 8.69 -3.95 1.75
CA ILE A 172 7.60 -3.24 1.08
C ILE A 172 6.53 -4.25 0.64
N ALA A 173 6.92 -5.32 -0.06
CA ALA A 173 6.02 -6.36 -0.51
C ALA A 173 5.27 -7.03 0.66
N ARG A 174 5.98 -7.34 1.75
CA ARG A 174 5.38 -7.87 2.98
C ARG A 174 4.32 -6.94 3.57
N GLY A 175 4.60 -5.64 3.66
CA GLY A 175 3.65 -4.63 4.14
C GLY A 175 2.42 -4.52 3.24
N ARG A 176 2.61 -4.52 1.92
CA ARG A 176 1.52 -4.50 0.94
C ARG A 176 0.67 -5.77 0.99
N LEU A 177 1.31 -6.94 1.10
CA LEU A 177 0.66 -8.23 1.25
C LEU A 177 -0.18 -8.30 2.52
N ALA A 178 0.33 -7.78 3.63
CA ALA A 178 -0.42 -7.67 4.88
C ALA A 178 -1.66 -6.76 4.75
N ARG A 179 -1.56 -5.66 3.99
CA ARG A 179 -2.69 -4.76 3.70
C ARG A 179 -3.73 -5.43 2.81
N LEU A 180 -3.29 -6.13 1.76
CA LEU A 180 -4.15 -6.90 0.87
C LEU A 180 -4.95 -7.95 1.65
N ALA A 181 -4.29 -8.75 2.49
CA ALA A 181 -4.93 -9.79 3.28
C ALA A 181 -5.89 -9.25 4.35
N ARG A 182 -5.71 -8.01 4.80
CA ARG A 182 -6.62 -7.32 5.73
C ARG A 182 -7.74 -6.53 5.02
N GLY A 183 -7.84 -6.59 3.70
CA GLY A 183 -8.85 -5.87 2.91
C GLY A 183 -8.66 -4.35 2.87
N ARG A 184 -7.45 -3.88 3.10
CA ARG A 184 -7.07 -2.49 2.90
C ARG A 184 -6.51 -2.37 1.48
N GLU A 185 -7.04 -1.45 0.69
CA GLU A 185 -6.55 -1.24 -0.67
C GLU A 185 -5.04 -1.01 -0.67
N VAL A 186 -4.35 -1.71 -1.56
CA VAL A 186 -2.94 -1.48 -1.84
C VAL A 186 -2.88 -0.29 -2.79
N CYS A 187 -2.91 0.92 -2.22
CA CYS A 187 -2.74 2.12 -3.03
C CYS A 187 -1.27 2.22 -3.46
N ARG A 188 -1.01 1.99 -4.73
CA ARG A 188 0.23 2.41 -5.39
C ARG A 188 0.29 3.93 -5.53
N ASP A 189 -0.89 4.58 -5.62
CA ASP A 189 -1.05 6.02 -5.76
C ASP A 189 -2.11 6.51 -4.76
N SER A 190 -1.70 7.07 -3.64
CA SER A 190 -2.57 7.83 -2.74
C SER A 190 -2.35 9.31 -2.96
N CYS A 191 -2.90 9.84 -4.03
CA CYS A 191 -3.08 11.27 -4.23
C CYS A 191 -4.51 11.54 -4.68
N ASP A 192 -5.49 11.21 -3.86
CA ASP A 192 -6.80 11.83 -3.94
C ASP A 192 -7.43 11.91 -2.54
N SER A 193 -6.92 12.86 -1.75
CA SER A 193 -7.64 13.40 -0.60
C SER A 193 -8.02 14.83 -0.96
N GLY A 194 -9.02 14.96 -1.84
CA GLY A 194 -9.74 16.21 -2.00
C GLY A 194 -10.32 16.62 -0.64
N PRO A 195 -10.28 17.91 -0.29
CA PRO A 195 -10.84 18.37 0.96
C PRO A 195 -12.35 18.07 1.00
N PRO A 196 -12.92 17.72 2.16
CA PRO A 196 -14.35 17.48 2.28
C PRO A 196 -15.10 18.76 1.89
N ASP A 197 -16.04 18.58 0.99
CA ASP A 197 -16.96 19.60 0.48
C ASP A 197 -17.59 20.35 1.68
N ARG A 198 -17.16 21.58 1.93
CA ARG A 198 -17.83 22.46 2.92
C ARG A 198 -19.07 23.00 2.26
N PRO A 199 -20.26 22.83 2.82
CA PRO A 199 -21.46 23.46 2.30
C PRO A 199 -21.30 24.99 2.37
N TYR A 200 -21.45 25.63 1.21
CA TYR A 200 -21.54 27.08 1.07
C TYR A 200 -22.77 27.59 1.83
N VAL A 201 -22.57 28.40 2.85
CA VAL A 201 -23.62 29.15 3.52
C VAL A 201 -23.64 30.58 2.96
N PRO A 202 -24.68 31.00 2.18
CA PRO A 202 -24.78 32.36 1.73
C PRO A 202 -25.17 33.25 2.89
N LEU A 203 -24.54 34.45 2.98
CA LEU A 203 -24.93 35.57 3.86
C LEU A 203 -26.14 36.31 3.28
#